data_232fa82c2b3764b8433f9bcd2545d080
#
_entry.id   232fa82c2b3764b8433f9bcd2545d080
#
_cell.length_a   1.000
_cell.length_b   1.000
_cell.length_c   1.000
_cell.angle_alpha   90.00
_cell.angle_beta   90.00
_cell.angle_gamma   90.00
#
_symmetry.space_group_name_H-M   'P 1'
#
loop_
_entity.id
_entity.type
_entity.pdbx_description
1 polymer ?
#
loop_
_entity_poly.entity_id
_entity_poly.type
_entity_poly.pdbx_seq_one_letter_code
_entity_poly.pdbx_strand_id
1 'polypeptide(L)'
;MSNVCIKLVASMSGLSVKAKMARSIALRKGEVVLRADFESMGSPSQISRALKELTDTGKIVRLGYGVYAKARPSALSGKPVPRVSLAELAEETLKKLGVSVQLGSAQTAYAEGKTTQIPMRTTFNTGQRRISRKITIGISTVRYENNYSAR
;
A
#
# COMPACT_ATOMS: atom_id res chain seq x y z
N MET A 1 -12.47 -26.68 -1.92
CA MET A 1 -11.94 -25.32 -1.99
C MET A 1 -12.63 -24.45 -3.03
N SER A 2 -12.93 -24.96 -4.20
CA SER A 2 -13.70 -24.22 -5.22
C SER A 2 -15.08 -23.75 -4.76
N ASN A 3 -15.73 -24.51 -3.88
CA ASN A 3 -17.06 -24.16 -3.36
C ASN A 3 -17.07 -22.91 -2.49
N VAL A 4 -15.97 -22.61 -1.78
CA VAL A 4 -15.85 -21.40 -0.95
C VAL A 4 -15.74 -20.16 -1.83
N CYS A 5 -14.96 -20.24 -2.91
CA CYS A 5 -14.81 -19.13 -3.87
C CYS A 5 -16.13 -18.84 -4.59
N ILE A 6 -16.87 -19.87 -5.01
CA ILE A 6 -18.17 -19.75 -5.65
C ILE A 6 -19.20 -19.11 -4.70
N LYS A 7 -19.23 -19.52 -3.43
CA LYS A 7 -20.11 -18.92 -2.41
C LYS A 7 -19.77 -17.46 -2.16
N LEU A 8 -18.49 -17.10 -2.13
CA LEU A 8 -18.05 -15.70 -1.95
C LEU A 8 -18.49 -14.83 -3.14
N VAL A 9 -18.31 -15.31 -4.37
CA VAL A 9 -18.76 -14.60 -5.58
C VAL A 9 -20.27 -14.46 -5.60
N ALA A 10 -21.01 -15.52 -5.30
CA ALA A 10 -22.48 -15.51 -5.23
C ALA A 10 -23.00 -14.56 -4.15
N SER A 11 -22.33 -14.48 -2.99
CA SER A 11 -22.72 -13.59 -1.89
C SER A 11 -22.40 -12.11 -2.18
N MET A 12 -21.57 -11.81 -3.19
CA MET A 12 -21.28 -10.45 -3.62
C MET A 12 -22.26 -9.92 -4.66
N SER A 13 -23.08 -10.78 -5.26
CA SER A 13 -24.13 -10.36 -6.20
C SER A 13 -25.18 -9.54 -5.44
N GLY A 14 -25.56 -8.39 -6.00
CA GLY A 14 -26.53 -7.48 -5.38
C GLY A 14 -25.93 -6.47 -4.39
N LEU A 15 -24.64 -6.58 -4.04
CA LEU A 15 -23.97 -5.59 -3.21
C LEU A 15 -23.57 -4.35 -4.02
N SER A 16 -23.53 -3.18 -3.35
CA SER A 16 -22.98 -1.98 -3.95
C SER A 16 -21.48 -2.16 -4.26
N VAL A 17 -20.95 -1.35 -5.17
CA VAL A 17 -19.52 -1.37 -5.49
C VAL A 17 -18.67 -1.15 -4.23
N LYS A 18 -19.06 -0.19 -3.39
CA LYS A 18 -18.39 0.04 -2.11
C LYS A 18 -18.37 -1.20 -1.21
N ALA A 19 -19.50 -1.88 -1.08
CA ALA A 19 -19.60 -3.10 -0.27
C ALA A 19 -18.75 -4.24 -0.82
N LYS A 20 -18.73 -4.42 -2.14
CA LYS A 20 -17.87 -5.41 -2.82
C LYS A 20 -16.40 -5.14 -2.57
N MET A 21 -15.99 -3.88 -2.70
CA MET A 21 -14.62 -3.45 -2.48
C MET A 21 -14.20 -3.63 -1.02
N ALA A 22 -15.05 -3.20 -0.07
CA ALA A 22 -14.77 -3.36 1.36
C ALA A 22 -14.57 -4.83 1.74
N ARG A 23 -15.41 -5.71 1.20
CA ARG A 23 -15.29 -7.14 1.44
C ARG A 23 -14.03 -7.72 0.82
N SER A 24 -13.70 -7.33 -0.41
CA SER A 24 -12.47 -7.75 -1.07
C SER A 24 -11.23 -7.33 -0.27
N ILE A 25 -11.20 -6.11 0.23
CA ILE A 25 -10.10 -5.59 1.07
C ILE A 25 -9.96 -6.42 2.34
N ALA A 26 -11.07 -6.68 3.03
CA ALA A 26 -11.07 -7.47 4.27
C ALA A 26 -10.54 -8.90 4.07
N LEU A 27 -10.83 -9.51 2.93
CA LEU A 27 -10.43 -10.88 2.61
C LEU A 27 -8.99 -11.00 2.10
N ARG A 28 -8.36 -9.92 1.69
CA ARG A 28 -6.97 -9.95 1.22
C ARG A 28 -6.01 -10.12 2.38
N LYS A 29 -4.99 -10.94 2.19
CA LYS A 29 -3.93 -11.14 3.21
C LYS A 29 -2.98 -9.96 3.28
N GLY A 30 -2.70 -9.31 2.14
CA GLY A 30 -1.81 -8.16 2.07
C GLY A 30 -2.42 -6.90 2.67
N GLU A 31 -1.57 -5.96 3.04
CA GLU A 31 -1.98 -4.67 3.59
C GLU A 31 -2.22 -3.61 2.51
N VAL A 32 -1.58 -3.74 1.36
CA VAL A 32 -1.67 -2.78 0.25
C VAL A 32 -2.70 -3.24 -0.77
N VAL A 33 -3.54 -2.30 -1.19
CA VAL A 33 -4.50 -2.50 -2.28
C VAL A 33 -4.28 -1.44 -3.35
N LEU A 34 -4.37 -1.84 -4.60
CA LEU A 34 -4.25 -0.95 -5.75
C LEU A 34 -5.63 -0.70 -6.35
N ARG A 35 -5.83 0.50 -6.89
CA ARG A 35 -7.06 0.81 -7.63
C ARG A 35 -7.32 -0.20 -8.76
N ALA A 36 -6.26 -0.64 -9.44
CA ALA A 36 -6.34 -1.65 -10.50
C ALA A 36 -6.94 -2.98 -10.04
N ASP A 37 -6.82 -3.33 -8.77
CA ASP A 37 -7.41 -4.56 -8.21
C ASP A 37 -8.94 -4.56 -8.24
N PHE A 38 -9.58 -3.42 -8.43
CA PHE A 38 -11.03 -3.24 -8.39
C PHE A 38 -11.65 -2.89 -9.74
N GLU A 39 -10.87 -2.85 -10.81
CA GLU A 39 -11.34 -2.41 -12.14
C GLU A 39 -12.55 -3.20 -12.65
N SER A 40 -12.66 -4.48 -12.29
CA SER A 40 -13.76 -5.34 -12.70
C SER A 40 -15.04 -5.19 -11.85
N MET A 41 -14.99 -4.41 -10.76
CA MET A 41 -16.10 -4.31 -9.80
C MET A 41 -17.11 -3.21 -10.13
N GLY A 42 -16.77 -2.30 -11.02
CA GLY A 42 -17.66 -1.22 -11.41
C GLY A 42 -17.01 -0.26 -12.40
N SER A 43 -17.70 0.83 -12.73
CA SER A 43 -17.17 1.87 -13.60
C SER A 43 -16.05 2.64 -12.89
N PRO A 44 -15.15 3.34 -13.62
CA PRO A 44 -14.11 4.15 -13.00
C PRO A 44 -14.64 5.18 -12.00
N SER A 45 -15.77 5.80 -12.27
CA SER A 45 -16.39 6.78 -11.35
C SER A 45 -16.95 6.14 -10.09
N GLN A 46 -17.57 4.96 -10.21
CA GLN A 46 -18.05 4.19 -9.06
C GLN A 46 -16.90 3.75 -8.16
N ILE A 47 -15.80 3.27 -8.74
CA ILE A 47 -14.61 2.87 -8.00
C ILE A 47 -13.98 4.06 -7.29
N SER A 48 -13.86 5.21 -7.95
CA SER A 48 -13.32 6.44 -7.35
C SER A 48 -14.16 6.91 -6.17
N ARG A 49 -15.48 6.88 -6.30
CA ARG A 49 -16.41 7.25 -5.23
C ARG A 49 -16.29 6.28 -4.05
N ALA A 50 -16.25 4.98 -4.32
CA ALA A 50 -16.11 3.94 -3.30
C ALA A 50 -14.79 4.07 -2.54
N LEU A 51 -13.68 4.31 -3.23
CA LEU A 51 -12.38 4.52 -2.60
C LEU A 51 -12.38 5.76 -1.70
N LYS A 52 -13.00 6.85 -2.15
CA LYS A 52 -13.14 8.06 -1.35
C LYS A 52 -13.96 7.79 -0.08
N GLU A 53 -15.09 7.13 -0.19
CA GLU A 53 -15.95 6.80 0.94
C GLU A 53 -15.25 5.88 1.94
N LEU A 54 -14.52 4.86 1.46
CA LEU A 54 -13.75 3.96 2.32
C LEU A 54 -12.61 4.69 3.04
N THR A 55 -11.99 5.66 2.39
CA THR A 55 -10.97 6.52 3.00
C THR A 55 -11.59 7.43 4.06
N ASP A 56 -12.72 8.06 3.76
CA ASP A 56 -13.43 8.96 4.69
C ASP A 56 -13.94 8.22 5.93
N THR A 57 -14.33 6.95 5.78
CA THR A 57 -14.77 6.12 6.92
C THR A 57 -13.61 5.49 7.70
N GLY A 58 -12.37 5.68 7.26
CA GLY A 58 -11.19 5.21 7.97
C GLY A 58 -10.86 3.73 7.79
N LYS A 59 -11.45 3.07 6.80
CA LYS A 59 -11.15 1.66 6.51
C LYS A 59 -9.85 1.48 5.75
N ILE A 60 -9.49 2.47 4.94
CA ILE A 60 -8.24 2.51 4.18
C ILE A 60 -7.61 3.90 4.29
N VAL A 61 -6.32 3.98 4.03
CA VAL A 61 -5.59 5.25 3.89
C VAL A 61 -4.93 5.30 2.53
N ARG A 62 -4.83 6.49 1.96
CA ARG A 62 -4.17 6.70 0.68
C ARG A 62 -2.67 6.85 0.89
N LEU A 63 -1.89 6.07 0.16
CA LEU A 63 -0.42 6.14 0.17
C LEU A 63 0.11 6.97 -0.99
N GLY A 64 -0.58 6.97 -2.11
CA GLY A 64 -0.17 7.67 -3.32
C GLY A 64 -1.22 7.52 -4.40
N TYR A 65 -0.88 7.87 -5.63
CA TYR A 65 -1.79 7.77 -6.76
C TYR A 65 -2.18 6.31 -7.04
N GLY A 66 -3.45 6.00 -6.82
CA GLY A 66 -3.99 4.66 -7.04
C GLY A 66 -3.49 3.60 -6.06
N VAL A 67 -2.88 4.00 -4.95
CA VAL A 67 -2.32 3.09 -3.94
C VAL A 67 -2.94 3.40 -2.59
N TYR A 68 -3.47 2.36 -1.94
CA TYR A 68 -4.14 2.46 -0.65
C TYR A 68 -3.64 1.34 0.27
N ALA A 69 -3.81 1.53 1.57
CA ALA A 69 -3.48 0.52 2.56
C ALA A 69 -4.62 0.34 3.55
N LYS A 70 -4.72 -0.86 4.11
CA LYS A 70 -5.65 -1.12 5.21
C LYS A 70 -5.31 -0.22 6.39
N ALA A 71 -6.33 0.32 7.04
CA ALA A 71 -6.19 1.26 8.14
C ALA A 71 -6.86 0.77 9.40
N ARG A 72 -6.40 1.32 10.52
CA ARG A 72 -7.02 1.16 11.84
C ARG A 72 -7.08 2.52 12.53
N PRO A 73 -7.99 2.72 13.50
CA PRO A 73 -7.95 3.95 14.30
C PRO A 73 -6.65 4.02 15.12
N SER A 74 -6.02 5.17 15.13
CA SER A 74 -4.87 5.42 16.00
C SER A 74 -5.30 5.41 17.47
N ALA A 75 -4.55 4.74 18.33
CA ALA A 75 -4.80 4.74 19.76
C ALA A 75 -4.66 6.14 20.39
N LEU A 76 -3.86 7.03 19.78
CA LEU A 76 -3.59 8.36 20.30
C LEU A 76 -4.57 9.42 19.79
N SER A 77 -4.90 9.41 18.50
CA SER A 77 -5.68 10.48 17.87
C SER A 77 -7.04 10.02 17.35
N GLY A 78 -7.30 8.72 17.27
CA GLY A 78 -8.50 8.16 16.67
C GLY A 78 -8.56 8.28 15.15
N LYS A 79 -7.60 8.96 14.52
CA LYS A 79 -7.53 9.11 13.07
C LYS A 79 -7.08 7.80 12.42
N PRO A 80 -7.52 7.53 11.16
CA PRO A 80 -7.07 6.34 10.45
C PRO A 80 -5.57 6.36 10.21
N VAL A 81 -4.92 5.27 10.58
CA VAL A 81 -3.48 5.06 10.34
C VAL A 81 -3.28 3.67 9.73
N PRO A 82 -2.22 3.47 8.94
CA PRO A 82 -1.89 2.14 8.43
C PRO A 82 -1.60 1.17 9.58
N ARG A 83 -1.84 -0.11 9.31
CA ARG A 83 -1.62 -1.18 10.30
C ARG A 83 -0.16 -1.58 10.44
N VAL A 84 0.64 -1.31 9.42
CA VAL A 84 2.06 -1.64 9.34
C VAL A 84 2.89 -0.42 8.99
N SER A 85 4.20 -0.52 9.08
CA SER A 85 5.12 0.59 8.83
C SER A 85 5.13 1.04 7.37
N LEU A 86 5.55 2.28 7.13
CA LEU A 86 5.72 2.83 5.78
C LEU A 86 6.68 1.97 4.94
N ALA A 87 7.75 1.46 5.54
CA ALA A 87 8.71 0.60 4.85
C ALA A 87 8.07 -0.67 4.32
N GLU A 88 7.29 -1.36 5.15
CA GLU A 88 6.58 -2.59 4.75
C GLU A 88 5.55 -2.32 3.67
N LEU A 89 4.81 -1.22 3.79
CA LEU A 89 3.81 -0.82 2.78
C LEU A 89 4.46 -0.48 1.44
N ALA A 90 5.58 0.23 1.47
CA ALA A 90 6.31 0.59 0.27
C ALA A 90 6.89 -0.63 -0.44
N GLU A 91 7.47 -1.55 0.32
CA GLU A 91 8.00 -2.81 -0.20
C GLU A 91 6.89 -3.62 -0.87
N GLU A 92 5.76 -3.80 -0.20
CA GLU A 92 4.61 -4.51 -0.75
C GLU A 92 4.06 -3.83 -2.01
N THR A 93 3.94 -2.51 -2.00
CA THR A 93 3.48 -1.72 -3.15
C THR A 93 4.38 -1.93 -4.37
N LEU A 94 5.67 -1.79 -4.17
CA LEU A 94 6.64 -1.92 -5.26
C LEU A 94 6.68 -3.35 -5.79
N LYS A 95 6.58 -4.34 -4.90
CA LYS A 95 6.49 -5.75 -5.28
C LYS A 95 5.25 -6.03 -6.14
N LYS A 96 4.10 -5.48 -5.77
CA LYS A 96 2.85 -5.61 -6.56
C LYS A 96 2.95 -4.93 -7.93
N LEU A 97 3.74 -3.88 -8.03
CA LEU A 97 4.00 -3.17 -9.29
C LEU A 97 5.09 -3.83 -10.13
N GLY A 98 5.64 -4.96 -9.68
CA GLY A 98 6.67 -5.69 -10.40
C GLY A 98 8.07 -5.08 -10.26
N VAL A 99 8.30 -4.27 -9.24
CA VAL A 99 9.61 -3.65 -8.97
C VAL A 99 10.29 -4.37 -7.83
N SER A 100 11.48 -4.92 -8.09
CA SER A 100 12.33 -5.48 -7.06
C SER A 100 13.12 -4.37 -6.39
N VAL A 101 13.08 -4.31 -5.06
CA VAL A 101 13.77 -3.28 -4.29
C VAL A 101 14.58 -3.90 -3.15
N GLN A 102 15.62 -3.19 -2.75
CA GLN A 102 16.44 -3.52 -1.59
C GLN A 102 16.43 -2.35 -0.61
N LEU A 103 16.82 -2.59 0.62
CA LEU A 103 16.99 -1.51 1.60
C LEU A 103 18.01 -0.49 1.08
N GLY A 104 17.75 0.78 1.33
CA GLY A 104 18.71 1.83 1.02
C GLY A 104 20.02 1.66 1.78
N SER A 105 21.05 2.33 1.33
CA SER A 105 22.40 2.21 1.90
C SER A 105 22.47 2.49 3.39
N ALA A 106 21.74 3.50 3.87
CA ALA A 106 21.70 3.86 5.29
C ALA A 106 21.03 2.79 6.15
N GLN A 107 19.89 2.24 5.68
CA GLN A 107 19.20 1.16 6.39
C GLN A 107 20.01 -0.14 6.38
N THR A 108 20.66 -0.44 5.27
CA THR A 108 21.54 -1.62 5.15
C THR A 108 22.72 -1.50 6.13
N ALA A 109 23.38 -0.35 6.18
CA ALA A 109 24.48 -0.11 7.10
C ALA A 109 24.06 -0.26 8.56
N TYR A 110 22.88 0.23 8.93
CA TYR A 110 22.34 0.08 10.27
C TYR A 110 22.01 -1.38 10.60
N ALA A 111 21.33 -2.07 9.69
CA ALA A 111 20.97 -3.49 9.86
C ALA A 111 22.19 -4.41 9.97
N GLU A 112 23.28 -4.07 9.26
CA GLU A 112 24.55 -4.82 9.30
C GLU A 112 25.46 -4.43 10.48
N GLY A 113 25.04 -3.47 11.30
CA GLY A 113 25.80 -3.01 12.45
C GLY A 113 27.00 -2.12 12.12
N LYS A 114 27.10 -1.63 10.89
CA LYS A 114 28.18 -0.74 10.44
C LYS A 114 28.08 0.68 10.98
N THR A 115 26.90 1.07 11.42
CA THR A 115 26.63 2.37 12.01
C THR A 115 25.64 2.24 13.15
N THR A 116 25.75 3.10 14.15
CA THR A 116 24.79 3.22 15.25
C THR A 116 23.70 4.25 14.97
N GLN A 117 23.83 5.01 13.90
CA GLN A 117 22.85 6.01 13.49
C GLN A 117 21.59 5.33 12.92
N ILE A 118 20.44 5.60 13.55
CA ILE A 118 19.15 5.11 13.08
C ILE A 118 18.72 5.93 11.85
N PRO A 119 18.44 5.29 10.70
CA PRO A 119 17.96 6.03 9.54
C PRO A 119 16.61 6.72 9.83
N MET A 120 16.55 8.02 9.60
CA MET A 120 15.37 8.84 9.85
C MET A 120 14.32 8.73 8.72
N ARG A 121 14.71 8.21 7.58
CA ARG A 121 13.86 8.16 6.38
C ARG A 121 13.89 6.79 5.76
N THR A 122 12.73 6.35 5.26
CA THR A 122 12.60 5.11 4.52
C THR A 122 13.12 5.31 3.10
N THR A 123 14.21 4.63 2.76
CA THR A 123 14.84 4.71 1.45
C THR A 123 15.00 3.30 0.89
N PHE A 124 14.66 3.13 -0.39
CA PHE A 124 14.83 1.86 -1.10
C PHE A 124 15.77 2.04 -2.28
N ASN A 125 16.63 1.04 -2.49
CA ASN A 125 17.47 0.97 -3.67
C ASN A 125 16.71 0.21 -4.77
N THR A 126 16.46 0.89 -5.88
CA THR A 126 15.74 0.34 -7.03
C THR A 126 16.68 -0.21 -8.12
N GLY A 127 17.96 -0.29 -7.82
CA GLY A 127 18.97 -0.76 -8.79
C GLY A 127 19.12 0.20 -9.95
N GLN A 128 18.92 -0.29 -11.15
CA GLN A 128 19.02 0.54 -12.37
C GLN A 128 17.67 1.14 -12.81
N ARG A 129 16.58 0.81 -12.13
CA ARG A 129 15.26 1.36 -12.45
C ARG A 129 15.06 2.71 -11.79
N ARG A 130 14.51 3.64 -12.55
CA ARG A 130 14.11 4.95 -12.05
C ARG A 130 12.64 4.89 -11.65
N ILE A 131 12.35 5.09 -10.36
CA ILE A 131 11.00 5.09 -9.81
C ILE A 131 10.65 6.51 -9.38
N SER A 132 9.54 7.01 -9.87
CA SER A 132 9.04 8.34 -9.53
C SER A 132 7.76 8.31 -8.69
N ARG A 133 7.22 7.12 -8.39
CA ARG A 133 5.98 6.96 -7.66
C ARG A 133 6.13 7.44 -6.22
N LYS A 134 5.27 8.35 -5.82
CA LYS A 134 5.27 8.91 -4.48
C LYS A 134 4.43 8.01 -3.55
N ILE A 135 5.03 7.55 -2.47
CA ILE A 135 4.37 6.79 -1.41
C ILE A 135 4.55 7.57 -0.11
N THR A 136 3.46 7.97 0.51
CA THR A 136 3.48 8.91 1.63
C THR A 136 2.47 8.48 2.70
N ILE A 137 2.84 8.61 3.96
CA ILE A 137 1.93 8.50 5.12
C ILE A 137 2.14 9.75 5.97
N GLY A 138 1.12 10.60 6.05
CA GLY A 138 1.24 11.87 6.76
C GLY A 138 2.36 12.73 6.18
N ILE A 139 3.36 13.03 6.99
CA ILE A 139 4.54 13.81 6.58
C ILE A 139 5.70 12.93 6.09
N SER A 140 5.60 11.62 6.27
CA SER A 140 6.66 10.68 5.90
C SER A 140 6.52 10.23 4.46
N THR A 141 7.57 10.36 3.68
CA THR A 141 7.62 9.96 2.27
C THR A 141 8.77 9.00 2.02
N VAL A 142 8.52 7.97 1.23
CA VAL A 142 9.54 7.02 0.79
C VAL A 142 10.48 7.71 -0.19
N ARG A 143 11.77 7.48 -0.05
CA ARG A 143 12.81 7.91 -0.99
C ARG A 143 13.37 6.73 -1.76
N TYR A 144 13.87 7.02 -2.94
CA TYR A 144 14.48 6.01 -3.80
C TYR A 144 15.93 6.37 -4.10
N GLU A 145 16.79 5.38 -3.98
CA GLU A 145 18.17 5.42 -4.46
C GLU A 145 18.26 4.58 -5.74
N ASN A 146 19.18 4.92 -6.60
CA ASN A 146 19.48 4.10 -7.77
C ASN A 146 21.00 4.08 -7.99
N ASN A 147 21.44 3.07 -8.75
CA ASN A 147 22.88 2.91 -9.01
C ASN A 147 23.42 3.89 -10.05
N TYR A 148 22.56 4.71 -10.65
CA TYR A 148 22.96 5.74 -11.62
C TYR A 148 23.77 6.87 -10.99
N SER A 149 23.49 7.20 -9.73
CA SER A 149 24.16 8.30 -9.04
C SER A 149 25.55 7.94 -8.50
N ALA A 150 25.97 6.70 -8.66
CA ALA A 150 27.27 6.23 -8.20
C ALA A 150 28.39 6.37 -9.25
N ARG A 151 28.11 7.01 -10.38
CA ARG A 151 29.10 7.23 -11.46
C ARG A 151 29.61 8.65 -11.51
#